data_05102aa5f57c3d7231cfb2a6f396d30d
#
_entry.id   05102aa5f57c3d7231cfb2a6f396d30d
#
_cell.length_a   1.000
_cell.length_b   1.000
_cell.length_c   1.000
_cell.angle_alpha   90.00
_cell.angle_beta   90.00
_cell.angle_gamma   90.00
#
_symmetry.space_group_name_H-M   'P 1'
#
loop_
_entity.id
_entity.type
_entity.pdbx_description
1 polymer ?
#
loop_
_entity_poly.entity_id
_entity_poly.type
_entity_poly.pdbx_seq_one_letter_code
_entity_poly.pdbx_strand_id
1 'polypeptide(L)'
;MKKSIILAVIAMMSVMSVSAQSDEPQNEISVSYGAGFSLIGDGIGHGIGQGLFDGITGRKWTNDKQFGTLGIEYFRHLDNPKLAVGGIFTYAQYGEDVEANNTKVGERTRRYISVMPSIKYYYINKKSFGLYSKAAVGAMLLSSSGKDTKSNKDESDSKLYLTFQASLLGLEAGSNNLRGFIEAGAGEQGFVLLGLRCRF
;
A
#
# COMPACT_ATOMS: atom_id res chain seq x y z
N MET A 1 10.36 14.93 2.60
CA MET A 1 10.00 13.72 1.86
C MET A 1 11.19 13.03 1.19
N LYS A 2 12.01 13.69 0.34
CA LYS A 2 13.18 13.04 -0.31
C LYS A 2 14.17 12.42 0.68
N LYS A 3 14.46 13.09 1.81
CA LYS A 3 15.40 12.59 2.84
C LYS A 3 14.90 11.34 3.57
N SER A 4 13.58 11.19 3.78
CA SER A 4 13.00 10.01 4.44
C SER A 4 13.04 8.76 3.56
N ILE A 5 12.90 8.91 2.24
CA ILE A 5 13.01 7.81 1.29
C ILE A 5 14.46 7.31 1.24
N ILE A 6 15.43 8.22 1.23
CA ILE A 6 16.86 7.88 1.25
C ILE A 6 17.21 7.12 2.54
N LEU A 7 16.68 7.54 3.70
CA LEU A 7 16.91 6.88 4.98
C LEU A 7 16.33 5.45 4.99
N ALA A 8 15.14 5.25 4.41
CA ALA A 8 14.52 3.92 4.29
C ALA A 8 15.35 3.00 3.38
N VAL A 9 15.89 3.51 2.27
CA VAL A 9 16.78 2.75 1.37
C VAL A 9 18.09 2.39 2.06
N ILE A 10 18.69 3.30 2.83
CA ILE A 10 19.92 3.03 3.59
C ILE A 10 19.66 1.99 4.68
N ALA A 11 18.53 2.07 5.40
CA ALA A 11 18.14 1.07 6.40
C ALA A 11 17.94 -0.31 5.78
N MET A 12 17.37 -0.41 4.57
CA MET A 12 17.29 -1.66 3.83
C MET A 12 18.68 -2.22 3.45
N MET A 13 19.59 -1.37 3.00
CA MET A 13 20.95 -1.80 2.65
C MET A 13 21.72 -2.34 3.87
N SER A 14 21.49 -1.79 5.07
CA SER A 14 22.15 -2.27 6.28
C SER A 14 21.68 -3.67 6.72
N VAL A 15 20.42 -4.03 6.45
CA VAL A 15 19.87 -5.37 6.72
C VAL A 15 20.49 -6.42 5.79
N MET A 16 20.88 -6.06 4.55
CA MET A 16 21.50 -6.96 3.59
C MET A 16 22.87 -7.50 4.05
N SER A 17 23.56 -6.76 4.91
CA SER A 17 24.93 -7.13 5.36
C SER A 17 24.96 -8.27 6.40
N VAL A 18 23.82 -8.55 7.06
CA VAL A 18 23.76 -9.51 8.19
C VAL A 18 23.43 -10.93 7.72
N SER A 19 22.93 -11.12 6.51
CA SER A 19 22.28 -12.39 6.09
C SER A 19 23.11 -13.26 5.15
N ALA A 20 24.42 -13.09 5.08
CA ALA A 20 25.29 -13.82 4.16
C ALA A 20 25.52 -15.31 4.51
N GLN A 21 24.81 -15.90 5.48
CA GLN A 21 25.12 -17.24 6.01
C GLN A 21 24.05 -18.32 5.80
N SER A 22 22.90 -18.04 5.18
CA SER A 22 21.93 -19.10 4.87
C SER A 22 21.77 -19.31 3.38
N ASP A 23 21.83 -20.57 2.93
CA ASP A 23 21.67 -20.95 1.52
C ASP A 23 20.28 -20.59 0.95
N GLU A 24 19.26 -20.46 1.79
CA GLU A 24 17.91 -20.01 1.42
C GLU A 24 17.40 -18.91 2.38
N PRO A 25 17.12 -17.70 1.89
CA PRO A 25 16.58 -16.61 2.70
C PRO A 25 15.20 -16.98 3.27
N GLN A 26 15.05 -16.88 4.59
CA GLN A 26 13.80 -17.18 5.28
C GLN A 26 12.94 -15.92 5.54
N ASN A 27 13.54 -14.76 5.50
CA ASN A 27 12.86 -13.51 5.78
C ASN A 27 12.89 -12.61 4.56
N GLU A 28 11.85 -11.79 4.41
CA GLU A 28 11.79 -10.78 3.37
C GLU A 28 11.19 -9.48 3.91
N ILE A 29 11.76 -8.37 3.51
CA ILE A 29 11.21 -7.04 3.70
C ILE A 29 11.03 -6.37 2.35
N SER A 30 9.91 -5.68 2.15
CA SER A 30 9.66 -4.99 0.89
C SER A 30 9.06 -3.60 1.11
N VAL A 31 9.32 -2.73 0.13
CA VAL A 31 8.60 -1.47 -0.02
C VAL A 31 7.85 -1.51 -1.34
N SER A 32 6.64 -0.99 -1.32
CA SER A 32 5.76 -0.95 -2.47
C SER A 32 5.12 0.41 -2.65
N TYR A 33 4.75 0.68 -3.88
CA TYR A 33 3.89 1.77 -4.28
C TYR A 33 2.70 1.22 -5.04
N GLY A 34 1.52 1.46 -4.52
CA GLY A 34 0.27 1.04 -5.14
C GLY A 34 -0.34 2.16 -5.97
N ALA A 35 -0.73 1.81 -7.19
CA ALA A 35 -1.46 2.69 -8.10
C ALA A 35 -2.89 2.16 -8.30
N GLY A 36 -3.82 3.08 -8.47
CA GLY A 36 -5.24 2.78 -8.58
C GLY A 36 -5.99 3.08 -7.28
N PHE A 37 -7.29 2.84 -7.30
CA PHE A 37 -8.16 3.14 -6.16
C PHE A 37 -7.87 2.18 -5.00
N SER A 38 -7.70 2.72 -3.79
CA SER A 38 -7.99 1.98 -2.58
C SER A 38 -9.50 1.73 -2.54
N LEU A 39 -9.91 0.48 -2.72
CA LEU A 39 -11.34 0.09 -2.72
C LEU A 39 -12.08 0.52 -1.44
N ILE A 40 -11.36 0.67 -0.34
CA ILE A 40 -11.93 1.00 0.96
C ILE A 40 -11.82 2.49 1.23
N GLY A 41 -10.66 3.11 0.95
CA GLY A 41 -10.46 4.54 1.18
C GLY A 41 -11.42 5.41 0.37
N ASP A 42 -11.54 5.13 -0.91
CA ASP A 42 -12.45 5.87 -1.81
C ASP A 42 -13.90 5.38 -1.69
N GLY A 43 -14.13 4.09 -1.41
CA GLY A 43 -15.46 3.51 -1.22
C GLY A 43 -16.18 4.03 0.02
N ILE A 44 -15.48 4.38 1.08
CA ILE A 44 -16.06 4.99 2.29
C ILE A 44 -16.45 6.44 2.04
N GLY A 45 -15.78 7.12 1.09
CA GLY A 45 -16.12 8.50 0.72
C GLY A 45 -17.30 8.63 -0.24
N HIS A 46 -17.55 7.62 -1.09
CA HIS A 46 -18.50 7.74 -2.21
C HIS A 46 -19.44 6.54 -2.38
N GLY A 47 -19.39 5.55 -1.48
CA GLY A 47 -20.17 4.31 -1.58
C GLY A 47 -19.54 3.29 -2.54
N ILE A 48 -19.45 2.04 -2.07
CA ILE A 48 -18.75 0.92 -2.73
C ILE A 48 -19.19 0.67 -4.19
N GLY A 49 -20.38 1.14 -4.59
CA GLY A 49 -20.92 0.95 -5.94
C GLY A 49 -20.43 1.99 -6.97
N GLN A 50 -20.15 3.22 -6.57
CA GLN A 50 -19.78 4.29 -7.51
C GLN A 50 -18.30 4.21 -7.94
N GLY A 51 -17.39 3.91 -7.02
CA GLY A 51 -15.95 3.82 -7.34
C GLY A 51 -15.61 2.72 -8.35
N LEU A 52 -16.28 1.58 -8.28
CA LEU A 52 -16.12 0.49 -9.27
C LEU A 52 -16.67 0.86 -10.65
N PHE A 53 -17.80 1.55 -10.71
CA PHE A 53 -18.43 1.94 -11.98
C PHE A 53 -17.74 3.12 -12.64
N ASP A 54 -17.26 4.11 -11.88
CA ASP A 54 -16.59 5.28 -12.42
C ASP A 54 -15.19 4.96 -12.95
N GLY A 55 -14.47 4.00 -12.35
CA GLY A 55 -13.22 3.48 -12.86
C GLY A 55 -13.36 2.78 -14.23
N ILE A 56 -14.51 2.16 -14.50
CA ILE A 56 -14.81 1.47 -15.76
C ILE A 56 -15.38 2.46 -16.80
N THR A 57 -16.08 3.51 -16.39
CA THR A 57 -16.78 4.44 -17.28
C THR A 57 -15.99 5.68 -17.66
N GLY A 58 -14.77 5.85 -17.15
CA GLY A 58 -13.85 6.92 -17.56
C GLY A 58 -14.29 8.34 -17.16
N ARG A 59 -15.09 8.50 -16.11
CA ARG A 59 -15.43 9.82 -15.59
C ARG A 59 -14.20 10.47 -14.98
N LYS A 60 -13.82 11.63 -15.50
CA LYS A 60 -12.72 12.45 -14.98
C LYS A 60 -13.23 13.22 -13.77
N TRP A 61 -12.71 12.89 -12.59
CA TRP A 61 -12.76 13.78 -11.44
C TRP A 61 -11.64 14.81 -11.60
N THR A 62 -12.01 16.07 -11.55
CA THR A 62 -11.08 17.18 -11.80
C THR A 62 -10.44 17.56 -10.46
N ASN A 63 -9.09 17.58 -10.39
CA ASN A 63 -8.26 18.08 -9.30
C ASN A 63 -7.99 17.21 -8.07
N ASP A 64 -7.98 15.89 -8.17
CA ASP A 64 -7.47 15.07 -7.07
C ASP A 64 -5.95 14.97 -7.13
N LYS A 65 -5.26 15.57 -6.17
CA LYS A 65 -3.86 15.30 -5.88
C LYS A 65 -3.76 13.94 -5.16
N GLN A 66 -3.96 12.86 -5.89
CA GLN A 66 -3.85 11.51 -5.37
C GLN A 66 -2.37 11.13 -5.32
N PHE A 67 -1.87 10.94 -4.12
CA PHE A 67 -0.63 10.23 -3.89
C PHE A 67 -1.01 8.76 -3.64
N GLY A 68 -0.50 7.83 -4.47
CA GLY A 68 -0.81 6.40 -4.31
C GLY A 68 -0.41 5.87 -2.93
N THR A 69 -0.74 4.62 -2.65
CA THR A 69 -0.47 3.98 -1.37
C THR A 69 0.98 3.51 -1.28
N LEU A 70 1.70 3.97 -0.27
CA LEU A 70 2.99 3.42 0.12
C LEU A 70 2.80 2.23 1.05
N GLY A 71 3.50 1.13 0.79
CA GLY A 71 3.49 -0.07 1.60
C GLY A 71 4.88 -0.46 2.09
N ILE A 72 4.95 -0.96 3.33
CA ILE A 72 6.08 -1.69 3.86
C ILE A 72 5.55 -3.05 4.28
N GLU A 73 6.23 -4.12 3.84
CA GLU A 73 5.82 -5.49 4.11
C GLU A 73 6.97 -6.26 4.71
N TYR A 74 6.67 -7.12 5.68
CA TYR A 74 7.58 -8.12 6.20
C TYR A 74 6.91 -9.49 6.13
N PHE A 75 7.65 -10.49 5.62
CA PHE A 75 7.21 -11.88 5.60
C PHE A 75 8.33 -12.80 6.06
N ARG A 76 7.94 -13.86 6.74
CA ARG A 76 8.79 -14.99 7.08
C ARG A 76 8.29 -16.24 6.37
N HIS A 77 9.18 -16.89 5.63
CA HIS A 77 8.90 -18.18 5.01
C HIS A 77 8.80 -19.25 6.09
N LEU A 78 7.79 -20.10 5.95
CA LEU A 78 7.60 -21.25 6.83
C LEU A 78 8.43 -22.44 6.34
N ASP A 79 8.42 -23.54 7.10
CA ASP A 79 9.07 -24.80 6.71
C ASP A 79 8.57 -25.29 5.35
N ASN A 80 7.32 -25.00 5.01
CA ASN A 80 6.82 -25.13 3.64
C ASN A 80 7.31 -23.92 2.80
N PRO A 81 8.23 -24.13 1.83
CA PRO A 81 8.80 -23.03 1.05
C PRO A 81 7.78 -22.30 0.17
N LYS A 82 6.56 -22.80 0.06
CA LYS A 82 5.46 -22.17 -0.66
C LYS A 82 4.67 -21.18 0.19
N LEU A 83 4.84 -21.20 1.51
CA LEU A 83 4.08 -20.38 2.43
C LEU A 83 4.98 -19.38 3.14
N ALA A 84 4.53 -18.12 3.18
CA ALA A 84 5.10 -17.09 4.03
C ALA A 84 3.99 -16.35 4.77
N VAL A 85 4.24 -16.01 6.03
CA VAL A 85 3.34 -15.25 6.88
C VAL A 85 4.01 -13.96 7.33
N GLY A 86 3.22 -12.92 7.50
CA GLY A 86 3.80 -11.63 7.84
C GLY A 86 2.80 -10.53 8.10
N GLY A 87 3.20 -9.31 7.82
CA GLY A 87 2.37 -8.13 7.99
C GLY A 87 2.67 -7.06 6.96
N ILE A 88 1.66 -6.26 6.71
CA ILE A 88 1.69 -5.13 5.79
C ILE A 88 1.32 -3.88 6.59
N PHE A 89 2.14 -2.84 6.45
CA PHE A 89 1.85 -1.49 6.88
C PHE A 89 1.66 -0.62 5.66
N THR A 90 0.58 0.19 5.61
CA THR A 90 0.35 1.10 4.50
C THR A 90 0.14 2.54 4.97
N TYR A 91 0.50 3.47 4.11
CA TYR A 91 0.24 4.89 4.27
C TYR A 91 -0.22 5.48 2.94
N ALA A 92 -1.37 6.16 2.98
CA ALA A 92 -1.87 6.94 1.85
C ALA A 92 -2.36 8.31 2.33
N GLN A 93 -2.26 9.31 1.46
CA GLN A 93 -2.76 10.67 1.73
C GLN A 93 -3.45 11.21 0.50
N TYR A 94 -4.66 11.72 0.71
CA TYR A 94 -5.49 12.36 -0.30
C TYR A 94 -5.79 13.79 0.12
N GLY A 95 -5.63 14.73 -0.81
CA GLY A 95 -6.01 16.12 -0.65
C GLY A 95 -7.18 16.44 -1.56
N GLU A 96 -8.27 16.98 -1.00
CA GLU A 96 -9.44 17.46 -1.74
C GLU A 96 -9.55 18.97 -1.57
N ASP A 97 -9.73 19.70 -2.66
CA ASP A 97 -10.10 21.10 -2.62
C ASP A 97 -11.63 21.19 -2.58
N VAL A 98 -12.17 21.87 -1.57
CA VAL A 98 -13.63 22.11 -1.45
C VAL A 98 -13.96 23.39 -2.19
N GLU A 99 -14.72 23.28 -3.29
CA GLU A 99 -15.19 24.40 -4.08
C GLU A 99 -16.66 24.66 -3.85
N ALA A 100 -17.03 25.91 -3.59
CA ALA A 100 -18.40 26.39 -3.61
C ALA A 100 -18.51 27.56 -4.60
N ASN A 101 -19.43 27.47 -5.56
CA ASN A 101 -19.66 28.48 -6.62
C ASN A 101 -18.37 28.81 -7.41
N ASN A 102 -17.60 27.81 -7.85
CA ASN A 102 -16.34 27.97 -8.56
C ASN A 102 -15.25 28.76 -7.78
N THR A 103 -15.37 28.85 -6.47
CA THR A 103 -14.40 29.50 -5.61
C THR A 103 -13.93 28.48 -4.56
N LYS A 104 -12.60 28.31 -4.42
CA LYS A 104 -12.01 27.44 -3.40
C LYS A 104 -12.35 27.99 -2.01
N VAL A 105 -13.12 27.22 -1.23
CA VAL A 105 -13.60 27.63 0.12
C VAL A 105 -12.92 26.87 1.25
N GLY A 106 -12.12 25.83 0.94
CA GLY A 106 -11.39 25.07 1.94
C GLY A 106 -10.49 23.99 1.33
N GLU A 107 -9.65 23.41 2.17
CA GLU A 107 -8.83 22.24 1.87
C GLU A 107 -9.15 21.15 2.87
N ARG A 108 -9.36 19.92 2.41
CA ARG A 108 -9.52 18.74 3.24
C ARG A 108 -8.43 17.74 2.94
N THR A 109 -7.72 17.31 3.97
CA THR A 109 -6.70 16.27 3.87
C THR A 109 -7.16 15.04 4.61
N ARG A 110 -7.16 13.89 3.93
CA ARG A 110 -7.43 12.58 4.52
C ARG A 110 -6.15 11.77 4.54
N ARG A 111 -5.85 11.15 5.67
CA ARG A 111 -4.72 10.24 5.85
C ARG A 111 -5.23 8.87 6.23
N TYR A 112 -4.67 7.85 5.60
CA TYR A 112 -5.01 6.46 5.79
C TYR A 112 -3.76 5.73 6.26
N ILE A 113 -3.86 5.06 7.40
CA ILE A 113 -2.80 4.23 7.95
C ILE A 113 -3.41 2.86 8.22
N SER A 114 -2.82 1.80 7.64
CA SER A 114 -3.35 0.45 7.83
C SER A 114 -2.28 -0.50 8.32
N VAL A 115 -2.72 -1.47 9.13
CA VAL A 115 -1.90 -2.60 9.58
C VAL A 115 -2.69 -3.88 9.31
N MET A 116 -2.09 -4.79 8.56
CA MET A 116 -2.76 -6.01 8.11
C MET A 116 -1.83 -7.21 8.28
N PRO A 117 -2.11 -8.17 9.18
CA PRO A 117 -1.56 -9.52 9.10
C PRO A 117 -1.86 -10.12 7.73
N SER A 118 -0.91 -10.88 7.20
CA SER A 118 -0.93 -11.34 5.81
C SER A 118 -0.31 -12.71 5.63
N ILE A 119 -0.80 -13.40 4.60
CA ILE A 119 -0.27 -14.68 4.14
C ILE A 119 0.05 -14.57 2.65
N LYS A 120 1.16 -15.21 2.24
CA LYS A 120 1.60 -15.29 0.86
C LYS A 120 1.79 -16.75 0.48
N TYR A 121 1.29 -17.12 -0.70
CA TYR A 121 1.43 -18.45 -1.27
C TYR A 121 2.17 -18.39 -2.58
N TYR A 122 3.32 -19.08 -2.67
CA TYR A 122 4.14 -19.16 -3.87
C TYR A 122 3.76 -20.37 -4.72
N TYR A 123 3.34 -20.12 -5.94
CA TYR A 123 3.18 -21.15 -6.98
C TYR A 123 4.55 -21.58 -7.51
N ILE A 124 5.44 -20.59 -7.70
CA ILE A 124 6.82 -20.76 -8.13
C ILE A 124 7.70 -19.91 -7.19
N ASN A 125 8.69 -20.52 -6.57
CA ASN A 125 9.68 -19.84 -5.73
C ASN A 125 11.08 -20.32 -6.15
N LYS A 126 11.71 -19.64 -7.11
CA LYS A 126 13.06 -19.94 -7.59
C LYS A 126 14.03 -18.82 -7.21
N LYS A 127 15.34 -19.06 -7.28
CA LYS A 127 16.40 -18.10 -6.90
C LYS A 127 16.30 -16.75 -7.62
N SER A 128 15.84 -16.71 -8.87
CA SER A 128 15.75 -15.47 -9.68
C SER A 128 14.35 -15.05 -10.04
N PHE A 129 13.34 -15.87 -9.77
CA PHE A 129 11.96 -15.62 -10.19
C PHE A 129 10.96 -16.24 -9.20
N GLY A 130 9.87 -15.54 -8.93
CA GLY A 130 8.75 -16.01 -8.11
C GLY A 130 7.40 -15.64 -8.70
N LEU A 131 6.43 -16.53 -8.51
CA LEU A 131 5.01 -16.32 -8.82
C LEU A 131 4.20 -16.66 -7.57
N TYR A 132 3.36 -15.73 -7.12
CA TYR A 132 2.64 -15.89 -5.86
C TYR A 132 1.29 -15.17 -5.85
N SER A 133 0.47 -15.51 -4.86
CA SER A 133 -0.70 -14.73 -4.41
C SER A 133 -0.52 -14.31 -2.96
N LYS A 134 -1.17 -13.23 -2.57
CA LYS A 134 -1.10 -12.66 -1.23
C LYS A 134 -2.49 -12.24 -0.77
N ALA A 135 -2.80 -12.52 0.50
CA ALA A 135 -4.02 -12.06 1.15
C ALA A 135 -3.68 -11.44 2.50
N ALA A 136 -4.34 -10.35 2.82
CA ALA A 136 -4.20 -9.64 4.07
C ALA A 136 -5.54 -9.09 4.53
N VAL A 137 -5.75 -9.03 5.84
CA VAL A 137 -6.91 -8.42 6.46
C VAL A 137 -6.47 -7.73 7.75
N GLY A 138 -7.03 -6.58 8.06
CA GLY A 138 -6.62 -5.84 9.24
C GLY A 138 -7.43 -4.59 9.49
N ALA A 139 -6.80 -3.62 10.13
CA ALA A 139 -7.43 -2.37 10.54
C ALA A 139 -6.81 -1.18 9.83
N MET A 140 -7.65 -0.22 9.49
CA MET A 140 -7.30 1.05 8.87
C MET A 140 -7.78 2.21 9.74
N LEU A 141 -6.90 3.13 10.06
CA LEU A 141 -7.20 4.39 10.72
C LEU A 141 -7.32 5.49 9.66
N LEU A 142 -8.50 6.05 9.52
CA LEU A 142 -8.77 7.24 8.73
C LEU A 142 -8.71 8.47 9.63
N SER A 143 -7.82 9.40 9.33
CA SER A 143 -7.75 10.72 9.96
C SER A 143 -8.08 11.79 8.92
N SER A 144 -9.11 12.58 9.20
CA SER A 144 -9.55 13.69 8.36
C SER A 144 -9.25 15.00 9.05
N SER A 145 -8.56 15.91 8.37
CA SER A 145 -8.31 17.28 8.85
C SER A 145 -8.82 18.27 7.79
N GLY A 146 -9.74 19.15 8.17
CA GLY A 146 -10.29 20.21 7.32
C GLY A 146 -9.94 21.58 7.88
N LYS A 147 -9.50 22.51 7.02
CA LYS A 147 -9.41 23.94 7.33
C LYS A 147 -10.52 24.66 6.60
N ASP A 148 -11.48 25.16 7.33
CA ASP A 148 -12.49 26.06 6.80
C ASP A 148 -11.99 27.50 6.85
N THR A 149 -11.89 28.13 5.67
CA THR A 149 -11.39 29.51 5.54
C THR A 149 -12.30 30.54 6.22
N LYS A 150 -13.57 30.18 6.51
CA LYS A 150 -14.55 31.09 7.13
C LYS A 150 -14.70 30.93 8.64
N SER A 151 -14.34 29.80 9.21
CA SER A 151 -14.57 29.51 10.62
C SER A 151 -13.30 28.97 11.28
N ASN A 152 -12.22 29.56 11.33
CA ASN A 152 -10.95 29.23 12.01
C ASN A 152 -10.99 28.05 13.02
N LYS A 153 -11.80 27.01 12.76
CA LYS A 153 -11.93 25.78 13.53
C LYS A 153 -11.29 24.64 12.76
N ASP A 154 -10.23 24.09 13.31
CA ASP A 154 -9.67 22.82 12.86
C ASP A 154 -10.60 21.69 13.36
N GLU A 155 -11.32 21.04 12.45
CA GLU A 155 -12.05 19.81 12.76
C GLU A 155 -11.16 18.62 12.41
N SER A 156 -10.85 17.83 13.41
CA SER A 156 -10.10 16.58 13.27
C SER A 156 -10.99 15.42 13.73
N ASP A 157 -11.29 14.50 12.83
CA ASP A 157 -12.03 13.27 13.11
C ASP A 157 -11.17 12.05 12.75
N SER A 158 -11.23 11.00 13.58
CA SER A 158 -10.49 9.77 13.35
C SER A 158 -11.44 8.58 13.51
N LYS A 159 -11.45 7.70 12.49
CA LYS A 159 -12.31 6.51 12.46
C LYS A 159 -11.51 5.27 12.14
N LEU A 160 -11.85 4.18 12.81
CA LEU A 160 -11.25 2.85 12.58
C LEU A 160 -12.17 2.02 11.69
N TYR A 161 -11.59 1.40 10.66
CA TYR A 161 -12.29 0.53 9.72
C TYR A 161 -11.59 -0.80 9.55
N LEU A 162 -12.34 -1.82 9.21
CA LEU A 162 -11.78 -3.08 8.73
C LEU A 162 -11.29 -2.88 7.29
N THR A 163 -10.10 -3.40 6.97
CA THR A 163 -9.51 -3.32 5.64
C THR A 163 -8.94 -4.64 5.19
N PHE A 164 -8.71 -4.80 3.89
CA PHE A 164 -8.11 -5.99 3.30
C PHE A 164 -7.24 -5.65 2.09
N GLN A 165 -6.40 -6.60 1.70
CA GLN A 165 -5.70 -6.64 0.41
C GLN A 165 -5.69 -8.07 -0.10
N ALA A 166 -6.08 -8.26 -1.35
CA ALA A 166 -5.98 -9.53 -2.07
C ALA A 166 -5.22 -9.31 -3.36
N SER A 167 -3.96 -9.74 -3.40
CA SER A 167 -3.14 -9.76 -4.63
C SER A 167 -3.29 -11.14 -5.25
N LEU A 168 -4.06 -11.21 -6.35
CA LEU A 168 -4.37 -12.47 -7.02
C LEU A 168 -3.15 -13.01 -7.74
N LEU A 169 -2.31 -12.13 -8.28
CA LEU A 169 -1.10 -12.48 -9.00
C LEU A 169 0.02 -11.50 -8.65
N GLY A 170 1.12 -12.04 -8.15
CA GLY A 170 2.38 -11.34 -7.93
C GLY A 170 3.51 -12.02 -8.69
N LEU A 171 4.25 -11.23 -9.45
CA LEU A 171 5.46 -11.62 -10.14
C LEU A 171 6.64 -10.94 -9.48
N GLU A 172 7.70 -11.68 -9.20
CA GLU A 172 8.95 -11.12 -8.71
C GLU A 172 10.13 -11.66 -9.50
N ALA A 173 11.12 -10.81 -9.77
CA ALA A 173 12.33 -11.18 -10.47
C ALA A 173 13.54 -10.41 -9.94
N GLY A 174 14.71 -11.04 -10.00
CA GLY A 174 15.96 -10.44 -9.54
C GLY A 174 16.98 -11.46 -9.08
N SER A 175 17.77 -11.08 -8.09
CA SER A 175 18.74 -11.98 -7.44
C SER A 175 18.08 -12.79 -6.32
N ASN A 176 18.87 -13.66 -5.65
CA ASN A 176 18.38 -14.37 -4.47
C ASN A 176 17.97 -13.42 -3.33
N ASN A 177 18.66 -12.30 -3.18
CA ASN A 177 18.49 -11.38 -2.06
C ASN A 177 17.72 -10.10 -2.41
N LEU A 178 17.77 -9.63 -3.67
CA LEU A 178 17.08 -8.40 -4.10
C LEU A 178 16.23 -8.67 -5.32
N ARG A 179 14.94 -8.37 -5.23
CA ARG A 179 13.95 -8.57 -6.29
C ARG A 179 13.09 -7.34 -6.51
N GLY A 180 12.82 -7.05 -7.77
CA GLY A 180 11.69 -6.21 -8.13
C GLY A 180 10.42 -7.06 -8.21
N PHE A 181 9.27 -6.49 -7.88
CA PHE A 181 7.99 -7.18 -8.02
C PHE A 181 6.89 -6.28 -8.54
N ILE A 182 5.92 -6.93 -9.18
CA ILE A 182 4.64 -6.34 -9.58
C ILE A 182 3.52 -7.25 -9.07
N GLU A 183 2.46 -6.66 -8.53
CA GLU A 183 1.26 -7.38 -8.11
C GLU A 183 0.02 -6.78 -8.77
N ALA A 184 -0.91 -7.66 -9.11
CA ALA A 184 -2.26 -7.31 -9.52
C ALA A 184 -3.25 -7.85 -8.50
N GLY A 185 -4.14 -6.98 -7.99
CA GLY A 185 -5.05 -7.35 -6.93
C GLY A 185 -6.13 -6.31 -6.68
N ALA A 186 -6.67 -6.33 -5.47
CA ALA A 186 -7.67 -5.38 -5.02
C ALA A 186 -7.61 -5.20 -3.50
N GLY A 187 -7.83 -4.00 -3.02
CA GLY A 187 -7.87 -3.66 -1.59
C GLY A 187 -7.17 -2.36 -1.27
N GLU A 188 -6.60 -2.29 -0.08
CA GLU A 188 -6.01 -1.06 0.49
C GLU A 188 -4.77 -0.57 -0.25
N GLN A 189 -3.97 -1.50 -0.79
CA GLN A 189 -2.77 -1.14 -1.55
C GLN A 189 -3.07 -0.74 -3.01
N GLY A 190 -4.32 -0.87 -3.48
CA GLY A 190 -4.72 -0.57 -4.85
C GLY A 190 -4.78 -1.80 -5.75
N PHE A 191 -4.97 -1.56 -7.08
CA PHE A 191 -5.12 -2.61 -8.07
C PHE A 191 -3.80 -3.12 -8.63
N VAL A 192 -2.81 -2.23 -8.76
CA VAL A 192 -1.47 -2.55 -9.25
C VAL A 192 -0.45 -2.03 -8.26
N LEU A 193 0.44 -2.90 -7.83
CA LEU A 193 1.56 -2.57 -6.95
C LEU A 193 2.87 -2.83 -7.68
N LEU A 194 3.82 -1.93 -7.45
CA LEU A 194 5.21 -2.08 -7.85
C LEU A 194 6.09 -1.95 -6.63
N GLY A 195 7.15 -2.73 -6.53
CA GLY A 195 8.01 -2.63 -5.37
C GLY A 195 9.37 -3.31 -5.50
N LEU A 196 10.14 -3.14 -4.43
CA LEU A 196 11.43 -3.80 -4.23
C LEU A 196 11.37 -4.64 -2.96
N ARG A 197 11.95 -5.82 -3.01
CA ARG A 197 11.98 -6.80 -1.93
C ARG A 197 13.40 -7.24 -1.68
N CYS A 198 13.79 -7.21 -0.41
CA CYS A 198 15.04 -7.75 0.09
C CYS A 198 14.75 -9.05 0.86
N ARG A 199 15.46 -10.13 0.55
CA ARG A 199 15.37 -11.45 1.20
C ARG A 199 16.67 -11.76 1.96
N PHE A 200 16.54 -12.29 3.17
CA PHE A 200 17.66 -12.55 4.07
C PHE A 200 17.37 -13.69 5.07
#